data_4c7a0808d29d4d711fd108ac9d2552bc
#
_entry.id   4c7a0808d29d4d711fd108ac9d2552bc
#
_cell.length_a   1.000
_cell.length_b   1.000
_cell.length_c   1.000
_cell.angle_alpha   90.00
_cell.angle_beta   90.00
_cell.angle_gamma   90.00
#
_symmetry.space_group_name_H-M   'P 1'
#
loop_
_entity.id
_entity.type
_entity.pdbx_description
1 polymer ?
#
loop_
_entity_poly.entity_id
_entity_poly.type
_entity_poly.pdbx_seq_one_letter_code
_entity_poly.pdbx_strand_id
1 'polypeptide(L)'
;MYQYNKISFSSLDGFEWDKGNVNKNRLKHNVDTSECEEVFFNNLRIIFEDTKHTNRLEKRYRVLGISTNGRKLALAITIRNNKIRVIMARDQSRKERALFESEFKDK
;
A
#
# COMPACT_ATOMS: atom_id res chain seq x y z
N MET A 1 7.49 12.22 -13.02
CA MET A 1 6.31 11.42 -13.42
C MET A 1 6.41 10.03 -12.82
N TYR A 2 5.32 9.56 -12.26
CA TYR A 2 5.29 8.24 -11.65
C TYR A 2 4.87 7.19 -12.68
N GLN A 3 5.56 6.07 -12.67
CA GLN A 3 5.18 4.93 -13.49
C GLN A 3 4.42 3.97 -12.61
N TYR A 4 3.22 3.62 -13.03
CA TYR A 4 2.38 2.72 -12.28
C TYR A 4 2.66 1.30 -12.72
N ASN A 5 2.90 0.43 -11.75
CA ASN A 5 3.05 -0.99 -12.02
C ASN A 5 1.67 -1.62 -12.18
N LYS A 6 1.50 -2.33 -13.28
CA LYS A 6 0.25 -3.05 -13.54
C LYS A 6 0.32 -4.43 -12.90
N ILE A 7 0.55 -4.45 -11.59
CA ILE A 7 0.58 -5.71 -10.85
C ILE A 7 -0.84 -6.16 -10.63
N SER A 8 -1.12 -7.37 -11.08
CA SER A 8 -2.40 -8.00 -10.80
C SER A 8 -2.33 -8.68 -9.44
N PHE A 9 -3.10 -8.19 -8.49
CA PHE A 9 -3.19 -8.83 -7.18
C PHE A 9 -4.12 -10.02 -7.16
N SER A 10 -4.86 -10.24 -8.25
CA SER A 10 -5.78 -11.37 -8.33
C SER A 10 -5.06 -12.73 -8.33
N SER A 11 -3.80 -12.77 -8.74
CA SER A 11 -3.02 -14.00 -8.74
C SER A 11 -2.30 -14.26 -7.42
N LEU A 12 -2.39 -13.36 -6.46
CA LEU A 12 -1.74 -13.52 -5.17
C LEU A 12 -2.66 -14.24 -4.19
N ASP A 13 -2.06 -14.90 -3.21
CA ASP A 13 -2.78 -15.74 -2.23
C ASP A 13 -3.28 -14.96 -1.02
N GLY A 14 -3.25 -13.64 -1.06
CA GLY A 14 -3.73 -12.80 0.03
C GLY A 14 -2.59 -12.07 0.73
N PHE A 15 -2.71 -11.93 2.04
CA PHE A 15 -1.79 -11.12 2.84
C PHE A 15 -1.01 -11.99 3.81
N GLU A 16 0.23 -11.57 4.10
CA GLU A 16 1.06 -12.19 5.12
C GLU A 16 1.17 -11.23 6.30
N TRP A 17 0.63 -11.63 7.45
CA TRP A 17 0.68 -10.84 8.67
C TRP A 17 1.43 -11.61 9.76
N ASP A 18 2.26 -10.90 10.53
CA ASP A 18 2.88 -11.43 11.74
C ASP A 18 2.84 -10.35 12.83
N LYS A 19 3.29 -10.69 14.04
CA LYS A 19 3.26 -9.75 15.16
C LYS A 19 4.07 -8.49 14.88
N GLY A 20 5.16 -8.63 14.14
CA GLY A 20 6.04 -7.50 13.86
C GLY A 20 5.35 -6.42 13.03
N ASN A 21 4.80 -6.81 11.87
CA ASN A 21 4.18 -5.81 11.00
C ASN A 21 2.82 -5.34 11.51
N VAL A 22 2.05 -6.20 12.16
CA VAL A 22 0.76 -5.79 12.75
C VAL A 22 0.98 -4.75 13.84
N ASN A 23 1.82 -5.06 14.83
CA ASN A 23 2.03 -4.18 15.97
C ASN A 23 2.69 -2.87 15.60
N LYS A 24 3.67 -2.91 14.70
CA LYS A 24 4.38 -1.71 14.28
C LYS A 24 3.43 -0.65 13.71
N ASN A 25 2.55 -1.06 12.81
CA ASN A 25 1.64 -0.12 12.16
C ASN A 25 0.56 0.38 13.10
N ARG A 26 0.08 -0.50 13.96
CA ARG A 26 -0.96 -0.16 14.92
C ARG A 26 -0.46 0.80 15.99
N LEU A 27 0.71 0.52 16.55
CA LEU A 27 1.27 1.35 17.62
C LEU A 27 1.79 2.69 17.12
N LYS A 28 2.45 2.70 15.96
CA LYS A 28 3.03 3.94 15.42
C LYS A 28 2.03 4.83 14.72
N HIS A 29 1.13 4.26 13.94
CA HIS A 29 0.31 5.02 13.02
C HIS A 29 -1.18 4.76 13.18
N ASN A 30 -1.55 3.92 14.12
CA ASN A 30 -2.95 3.57 14.38
C ASN A 30 -3.65 3.06 13.11
N VAL A 31 -2.98 2.17 12.37
CA VAL A 31 -3.55 1.55 11.19
C VAL A 31 -3.74 0.06 11.46
N ASP A 32 -4.97 -0.41 11.29
CA ASP A 32 -5.31 -1.82 11.46
C ASP A 32 -5.09 -2.60 10.17
N THR A 33 -4.91 -3.92 10.33
CA THR A 33 -4.75 -4.82 9.17
C THR A 33 -5.94 -4.72 8.22
N SER A 34 -7.15 -4.61 8.76
CA SER A 34 -8.35 -4.50 7.95
C SER A 34 -8.32 -3.26 7.05
N GLU A 35 -7.82 -2.14 7.56
CA GLU A 35 -7.71 -0.92 6.76
C GLU A 35 -6.72 -1.10 5.63
N CYS A 36 -5.61 -1.77 5.87
CA CYS A 36 -4.62 -2.07 4.83
C CYS A 36 -5.23 -2.94 3.74
N GLU A 37 -5.95 -3.97 4.13
CA GLU A 37 -6.57 -4.89 3.16
C GLU A 37 -7.64 -4.18 2.34
N GLU A 38 -8.40 -3.28 2.95
CA GLU A 38 -9.43 -2.50 2.26
C GLU A 38 -8.87 -1.67 1.11
N VAL A 39 -7.64 -1.17 1.25
CA VAL A 39 -6.98 -0.41 0.19
C VAL A 39 -6.88 -1.24 -1.09
N PHE A 40 -6.65 -2.53 -0.97
CA PHE A 40 -6.50 -3.41 -2.14
C PHE A 40 -7.83 -3.85 -2.74
N PHE A 41 -8.91 -3.77 -1.98
CA PHE A 41 -10.24 -4.07 -2.50
C PHE A 41 -10.91 -2.85 -3.13
N ASN A 42 -10.37 -1.67 -2.89
CA ASN A 42 -10.88 -0.43 -3.47
C ASN A 42 -10.17 -0.19 -4.80
N ASN A 43 -10.92 0.18 -5.84
CA ASN A 43 -10.35 0.45 -7.16
C ASN A 43 -9.56 1.75 -7.22
N LEU A 44 -9.74 2.64 -6.26
CA LEU A 44 -9.03 3.92 -6.21
C LEU A 44 -7.70 3.73 -5.50
N ARG A 45 -6.69 3.28 -6.27
CA ARG A 45 -5.35 3.12 -5.72
C ARG A 45 -4.29 3.34 -6.80
N ILE A 46 -3.13 3.79 -6.35
CA ILE A 46 -1.95 3.96 -7.19
C ILE A 46 -0.86 3.05 -6.65
N ILE A 47 -0.21 2.28 -7.51
CA ILE A 47 0.89 1.41 -7.12
C ILE A 47 2.10 1.73 -7.98
N PHE A 48 3.24 1.95 -7.35
CA PHE A 48 4.49 2.17 -8.07
C PHE A 48 5.64 1.51 -7.33
N GLU A 49 6.70 1.17 -8.06
CA GLU A 49 7.87 0.56 -7.46
C GLU A 49 8.65 1.60 -6.64
N ASP A 50 9.01 1.22 -5.43
CA ASP A 50 9.88 2.04 -4.57
C ASP A 50 11.31 1.66 -4.89
N THR A 51 11.88 2.27 -5.94
CA THR A 51 13.22 1.91 -6.42
C THR A 51 14.31 2.23 -5.39
N LYS A 52 14.06 3.18 -4.50
CA LYS A 52 15.00 3.53 -3.45
C LYS A 52 15.20 2.40 -2.44
N HIS A 53 14.16 1.62 -2.17
CA HIS A 53 14.19 0.56 -1.18
C HIS A 53 14.14 -0.84 -1.80
N THR A 54 14.02 -0.94 -3.11
CA THR A 54 14.08 -2.22 -3.82
C THR A 54 15.53 -2.70 -3.87
N ASN A 55 15.71 -4.01 -3.70
CA ASN A 55 17.03 -4.64 -3.89
C ASN A 55 16.84 -5.93 -4.69
N ARG A 56 17.95 -6.67 -4.94
CA ARG A 56 17.91 -7.89 -5.77
C ARG A 56 17.04 -8.99 -5.19
N LEU A 57 16.92 -9.03 -3.87
CA LEU A 57 16.21 -10.10 -3.18
C LEU A 57 14.76 -9.75 -2.91
N GLU A 58 14.42 -8.45 -2.87
CA GLU A 58 13.10 -8.02 -2.48
C GLU A 58 12.72 -6.73 -3.20
N LYS A 59 11.69 -6.80 -4.01
CA LYS A 59 11.11 -5.62 -4.63
C LYS A 59 10.11 -4.97 -3.69
N ARG A 60 10.21 -3.67 -3.56
CA ARG A 60 9.31 -2.89 -2.73
C ARG A 60 8.44 -1.97 -3.56
N TYR A 61 7.21 -1.83 -3.12
CA TYR A 61 6.22 -1.01 -3.81
C TYR A 61 5.58 -0.07 -2.82
N ARG A 62 5.16 1.10 -3.33
CA ARG A 62 4.34 2.05 -2.60
C ARG A 62 2.93 1.95 -3.12
N VAL A 63 1.97 1.99 -2.21
CA VAL A 63 0.55 1.98 -2.55
C VAL A 63 -0.09 3.20 -1.89
N LEU A 64 -0.72 4.03 -2.70
CA LEU A 64 -1.56 5.12 -2.19
C LEU A 64 -3.00 4.72 -2.47
N GLY A 65 -3.82 4.67 -1.44
CA GLY A 65 -5.18 4.23 -1.59
C GLY A 65 -6.08 4.75 -0.50
N ILE A 66 -7.29 4.24 -0.47
CA ILE A 66 -8.31 4.70 0.45
C ILE A 66 -8.99 3.49 1.09
N SER A 67 -9.21 3.57 2.40
CA SER A 67 -9.95 2.53 3.11
C SER A 67 -11.46 2.72 2.90
N THR A 68 -12.23 1.74 3.34
CA THR A 68 -13.69 1.79 3.23
C THR A 68 -14.28 3.02 3.90
N ASN A 69 -13.66 3.47 4.99
CA ASN A 69 -14.11 4.65 5.74
C ASN A 69 -13.60 5.97 5.16
N GLY A 70 -12.92 5.93 4.02
CA GLY A 70 -12.42 7.14 3.38
C GLY A 70 -11.08 7.63 3.89
N ARG A 71 -10.37 6.81 4.68
CA ARG A 71 -9.05 7.18 5.18
C ARG A 71 -8.01 6.99 4.08
N LYS A 72 -7.27 8.04 3.76
CA LYS A 72 -6.24 8.01 2.72
C LYS A 72 -4.94 7.51 3.31
N LEU A 73 -4.52 6.32 2.86
CA LEU A 73 -3.37 5.62 3.41
C LEU A 73 -2.25 5.48 2.40
N ALA A 74 -1.02 5.45 2.92
CA ALA A 74 0.18 5.14 2.17
C ALA A 74 0.77 3.86 2.75
N LEU A 75 0.97 2.87 1.90
CA LEU A 75 1.52 1.59 2.30
C LEU A 75 2.86 1.37 1.62
N ALA A 76 3.78 0.73 2.32
CA ALA A 76 4.97 0.14 1.71
C ALA A 76 4.80 -1.36 1.78
N ILE A 77 4.90 -2.04 0.64
CA ILE A 77 4.66 -3.47 0.56
C ILE A 77 5.77 -4.19 -0.17
N THR A 78 5.84 -5.47 0.05
CA THR A 78 6.62 -6.40 -0.77
C THR A 78 5.77 -7.64 -1.03
N ILE A 79 6.18 -8.44 -2.00
CA ILE A 79 5.51 -9.72 -2.29
C ILE A 79 6.44 -10.82 -1.81
N ARG A 80 5.92 -11.69 -0.96
CA ARG A 80 6.68 -12.79 -0.39
C ARG A 80 5.79 -14.03 -0.37
N ASN A 81 6.32 -15.13 -0.93
CA ASN A 81 5.57 -16.40 -1.00
C ASN A 81 4.20 -16.21 -1.65
N ASN A 82 4.14 -15.41 -2.70
CA ASN A 82 2.93 -15.10 -3.45
C ASN A 82 1.85 -14.40 -2.59
N LYS A 83 2.28 -13.71 -1.53
CA LYS A 83 1.39 -12.95 -0.65
C LYS A 83 1.87 -11.51 -0.53
N ILE A 84 0.95 -10.61 -0.25
CA ILE A 84 1.27 -9.21 0.02
C ILE A 84 1.70 -9.10 1.48
N ARG A 85 2.91 -8.59 1.69
CA ARG A 85 3.39 -8.28 3.03
C ARG A 85 3.47 -6.78 3.18
N VAL A 86 2.69 -6.23 4.09
CA VAL A 86 2.71 -4.80 4.38
C VAL A 86 3.86 -4.53 5.35
N ILE A 87 4.80 -3.71 4.90
CA ILE A 87 5.98 -3.34 5.68
C ILE A 87 5.68 -2.13 6.55
N MET A 88 4.94 -1.18 6.00
CA MET A 88 4.60 0.06 6.70
C MET A 88 3.25 0.55 6.18
N ALA A 89 2.45 1.11 7.09
CA ALA A 89 1.18 1.74 6.74
C ALA A 89 1.01 2.99 7.59
N ARG A 90 0.61 4.08 6.97
CA ARG A 90 0.37 5.36 7.64
C ARG A 90 -0.59 6.21 6.82
N ASP A 91 -1.03 7.31 7.40
CA ASP A 91 -1.79 8.29 6.64
C ASP A 91 -0.91 8.88 5.54
N GLN A 92 -1.51 9.22 4.42
CA GLN A 92 -0.80 9.88 3.32
C GLN A 92 -0.27 11.25 3.77
N SER A 93 0.93 11.59 3.31
CA SER A 93 1.47 12.93 3.48
C SER A 93 0.73 13.91 2.55
N ARG A 94 0.98 15.21 2.74
CA ARG A 94 0.39 16.23 1.87
C ARG A 94 0.72 15.99 0.40
N LYS A 95 1.99 15.67 0.10
CA LYS A 95 2.42 15.38 -1.28
C LYS A 95 1.73 14.15 -1.84
N GLU A 96 1.61 13.13 -1.03
CA GLU A 96 0.97 11.88 -1.44
C GLU A 96 -0.51 12.09 -1.72
N ARG A 97 -1.19 12.85 -0.85
CA ARG A 97 -2.61 13.18 -1.07
C ARG A 97 -2.80 13.96 -2.36
N ALA A 98 -1.91 14.92 -2.63
CA ALA A 98 -1.99 15.70 -3.87
C ALA A 98 -1.84 14.81 -5.10
N LEU A 99 -0.88 13.89 -5.07
CA LEU A 99 -0.67 12.94 -6.16
C LEU A 99 -1.89 12.03 -6.32
N PHE A 100 -2.36 11.46 -5.23
CA PHE A 100 -3.50 10.55 -5.22
C PHE A 100 -4.75 11.24 -5.78
N GLU A 101 -5.05 12.44 -5.30
CA GLU A 101 -6.22 13.20 -5.74
C GLU A 101 -6.12 13.60 -7.21
N SER A 102 -4.92 13.96 -7.69
CA SER A 102 -4.75 14.35 -9.09
C SER A 102 -5.05 13.19 -10.04
N GLU A 103 -4.77 11.96 -9.64
CA GLU A 103 -5.03 10.78 -10.46
C GLU A 103 -6.52 10.48 -10.60
N PHE A 104 -7.31 10.82 -9.59
CA PHE A 104 -8.73 10.49 -9.56
C PHE A 104 -9.64 11.72 -9.63
N LYS A 105 -9.08 12.88 -9.89
CA LYS A 105 -9.81 14.14 -9.83
C LYS A 105 -10.99 14.21 -10.77
N ASP A 106 -10.83 13.68 -11.98
CA ASP A 106 -11.85 13.77 -13.03
C ASP A 106 -12.55 12.45 -13.30
N LYS A 107 -12.57 11.57 -12.31
CA LYS A 107 -13.19 10.25 -12.45
C LYS A 107 -14.60 10.19 -11.91
#